data_d54c02728901a29c27c0ffa5aba48380
#
_entry.id   d54c02728901a29c27c0ffa5aba48380
#
_cell.length_a   1.000
_cell.length_b   1.000
_cell.length_c   1.000
_cell.angle_alpha   90.00
_cell.angle_beta   90.00
_cell.angle_gamma   90.00
#
_symmetry.space_group_name_H-M   'P 1'
#
loop_
_entity.id
_entity.type
_entity.pdbx_description
1 polymer ?
#
loop_
_entity_poly.entity_id
_entity_poly.type
_entity_poly.pdbx_seq_one_letter_code
_entity_poly.pdbx_strand_id
1 'polypeptide(L)'
;IWFTIFAVLQLFFSQLSGRVIVPLIGTTKTLMLGQLSFAIFPYIFITASNIQTFFLSSIPLSIAAGLIFPTIASSTNFIENKTKRIYQTYQQASFSFGFIISGIFASLFFYLNLYPPHIFIGLIFFLTLIVILTFIFGLSSENDYYEKLAKFKIPERKVLFFGLNLAIFMGTVGIMLEWTPLWLKRDLNASLYVASLSILCWGGGEFIGCLLYT
;
A
#
# COMPACT_ATOMS: atom_id res chain seq x y z
N ILE A 1 -2.98 -2.82 -18.82
CA ILE A 1 -1.60 -3.35 -18.93
C ILE A 1 -0.73 -2.91 -17.74
N TRP A 2 -0.67 -1.60 -17.38
CA TRP A 2 0.17 -1.12 -16.28
C TRP A 2 -0.16 -1.82 -14.95
N PHE A 3 -1.45 -1.88 -14.58
CA PHE A 3 -1.91 -2.57 -13.36
C PHE A 3 -1.63 -4.08 -13.39
N THR A 4 -1.68 -4.71 -14.55
CA THR A 4 -1.35 -6.14 -14.68
C THR A 4 0.13 -6.37 -14.40
N ILE A 5 1.01 -5.53 -14.95
CA ILE A 5 2.45 -5.59 -14.67
C ILE A 5 2.71 -5.36 -13.19
N PHE A 6 2.11 -4.31 -12.62
CA PHE A 6 2.20 -4.00 -11.19
C PHE A 6 1.78 -5.21 -10.34
N ALA A 7 0.61 -5.80 -10.58
CA ALA A 7 0.09 -6.91 -9.78
C ALA A 7 0.98 -8.16 -9.85
N VAL A 8 1.47 -8.53 -11.04
CA VAL A 8 2.36 -9.69 -11.23
C VAL A 8 3.69 -9.47 -10.50
N LEU A 9 4.30 -8.31 -10.66
CA LEU A 9 5.54 -7.97 -9.97
C LEU A 9 5.36 -7.88 -8.46
N GLN A 10 4.24 -7.29 -7.98
CA GLN A 10 3.91 -7.24 -6.56
C GLN A 10 3.81 -8.64 -5.95
N LEU A 11 3.14 -9.58 -6.61
CA LEU A 11 3.06 -10.97 -6.16
C LEU A 11 4.45 -11.61 -6.07
N PHE A 12 5.30 -11.39 -7.07
CA PHE A 12 6.67 -11.90 -7.07
C PHE A 12 7.46 -11.34 -5.89
N PHE A 13 7.46 -10.02 -5.69
CA PHE A 13 8.19 -9.39 -4.58
C PHE A 13 7.59 -9.73 -3.21
N SER A 14 6.29 -9.96 -3.12
CA SER A 14 5.64 -10.43 -1.88
C SER A 14 6.14 -11.82 -1.48
N GLN A 15 6.25 -12.75 -2.42
CA GLN A 15 6.83 -14.07 -2.16
C GLN A 15 8.32 -13.99 -1.80
N LEU A 16 9.07 -13.13 -2.49
CA LEU A 16 10.48 -12.90 -2.23
C LEU A 16 10.71 -12.27 -0.86
N SER A 17 9.85 -11.33 -0.47
CA SER A 17 9.88 -10.67 0.84
C SER A 17 9.83 -11.70 1.98
N GLY A 18 8.77 -12.48 2.05
CA GLY A 18 8.55 -13.42 3.16
C GLY A 18 9.55 -14.56 3.20
N ARG A 19 10.06 -15.01 2.05
CA ARG A 19 10.93 -16.19 1.98
C ARG A 19 12.41 -15.90 2.03
N VAL A 20 12.83 -14.77 1.52
CA VAL A 20 14.26 -14.47 1.33
C VAL A 20 14.65 -13.18 2.04
N ILE A 21 13.96 -12.08 1.76
CA ILE A 21 14.42 -10.76 2.17
C ILE A 21 14.28 -10.59 3.68
N VAL A 22 13.09 -10.83 4.24
CA VAL A 22 12.86 -10.70 5.68
C VAL A 22 13.77 -11.62 6.49
N PRO A 23 13.94 -12.93 6.15
CA PRO A 23 14.89 -13.79 6.84
C PRO A 23 16.35 -13.35 6.75
N LEU A 24 16.75 -12.66 5.67
CA LEU A 24 18.15 -12.25 5.47
C LEU A 24 18.49 -10.93 6.17
N ILE A 25 17.63 -9.92 6.08
CA ILE A 25 17.97 -8.56 6.50
C ILE A 25 17.09 -8.01 7.62
N GLY A 26 16.02 -8.71 7.97
CA GLY A 26 15.13 -8.32 9.05
C GLY A 26 13.92 -7.49 8.60
N THR A 27 12.91 -7.48 9.47
CA THR A 27 11.63 -6.81 9.23
C THR A 27 11.81 -5.32 9.00
N THR A 28 12.53 -4.64 9.89
CA THR A 28 12.73 -3.18 9.82
C THR A 28 13.46 -2.76 8.55
N LYS A 29 14.53 -3.45 8.18
CA LYS A 29 15.29 -3.14 6.97
C LYS A 29 14.47 -3.44 5.70
N THR A 30 13.66 -4.49 5.73
CA THR A 30 12.74 -4.81 4.61
C THR A 30 11.69 -3.71 4.43
N LEU A 31 11.11 -3.21 5.52
CA LEU A 31 10.18 -2.07 5.48
C LEU A 31 10.86 -0.81 4.91
N MET A 32 12.07 -0.49 5.37
CA MET A 32 12.83 0.65 4.86
C MET A 32 13.11 0.54 3.36
N LEU A 33 13.51 -0.65 2.87
CA LEU A 33 13.71 -0.89 1.44
C LEU A 33 12.44 -0.68 0.64
N GLY A 34 11.30 -1.18 1.14
CA GLY A 34 10.01 -0.96 0.52
C GLY A 34 9.64 0.53 0.47
N GLN A 35 9.81 1.26 1.56
CA GLN A 35 9.54 2.69 1.65
C GLN A 35 10.44 3.52 0.74
N LEU A 36 11.73 3.20 0.66
CA LEU A 36 12.67 3.83 -0.27
C LEU A 36 12.26 3.56 -1.74
N SER A 37 11.88 2.33 -2.06
CA SER A 37 11.37 2.00 -3.40
C SER A 37 10.10 2.80 -3.71
N PHE A 38 9.23 3.01 -2.72
CA PHE A 38 8.04 3.83 -2.89
C PHE A 38 8.37 5.31 -3.11
N ALA A 39 9.43 5.83 -2.50
CA ALA A 39 9.89 7.21 -2.73
C ALA A 39 10.46 7.43 -4.15
N ILE A 40 11.00 6.38 -4.78
CA ILE A 40 11.50 6.43 -6.17
C ILE A 40 10.34 6.48 -7.19
N PHE A 41 9.23 5.84 -6.90
CA PHE A 41 8.07 5.75 -7.81
C PHE A 41 7.59 7.13 -8.32
N PRO A 42 7.28 8.12 -7.46
CA PRO A 42 6.80 9.43 -7.92
C PRO A 42 7.79 10.14 -8.84
N TYR A 43 9.08 10.00 -8.59
CA TYR A 43 10.11 10.61 -9.43
C TYR A 43 10.08 10.05 -10.85
N ILE A 44 10.08 8.72 -11.01
CA ILE A 44 10.00 8.08 -12.33
C ILE A 44 8.67 8.41 -13.00
N PHE A 45 7.57 8.42 -12.23
CA PHE A 45 6.24 8.69 -12.75
C PHE A 45 6.12 10.10 -13.34
N ILE A 46 6.65 11.13 -12.67
CA ILE A 46 6.60 12.52 -13.14
C ILE A 46 7.53 12.75 -14.34
N THR A 47 8.70 12.13 -14.33
CA THR A 47 9.69 12.29 -15.40
C THR A 47 9.40 11.42 -16.61
N ALA A 48 8.34 10.61 -16.58
CA ALA A 48 7.96 9.76 -17.70
C ALA A 48 7.55 10.59 -18.91
N SER A 49 8.41 10.63 -19.93
CA SER A 49 8.20 11.33 -21.19
C SER A 49 7.55 10.46 -22.26
N ASN A 50 7.51 9.15 -22.06
CA ASN A 50 6.93 8.20 -22.99
C ASN A 50 6.27 7.02 -22.25
N ILE A 51 5.52 6.21 -22.99
CA ILE A 51 4.76 5.09 -22.42
C ILE A 51 5.66 4.01 -21.80
N GLN A 52 6.87 3.85 -22.27
CA GLN A 52 7.81 2.86 -21.74
C GLN A 52 8.32 3.29 -20.36
N THR A 53 8.74 4.54 -20.21
CA THR A 53 9.15 5.09 -18.90
C THR A 53 7.99 5.14 -17.91
N PHE A 54 6.77 5.37 -18.39
CA PHE A 54 5.57 5.26 -17.56
C PHE A 54 5.39 3.83 -17.04
N PHE A 55 5.57 2.79 -17.89
CA PHE A 55 5.51 1.41 -17.43
C PHE A 55 6.64 1.06 -16.46
N LEU A 56 7.83 1.62 -16.64
CA LEU A 56 8.95 1.40 -15.70
C LEU A 56 8.62 1.90 -14.29
N SER A 57 7.76 2.89 -14.13
CA SER A 57 7.35 3.37 -12.81
C SER A 57 6.60 2.31 -11.97
N SER A 58 6.02 1.29 -12.62
CA SER A 58 5.36 0.18 -11.92
C SER A 58 6.34 -0.68 -11.13
N ILE A 59 7.62 -0.73 -11.51
CA ILE A 59 8.63 -1.58 -10.86
C ILE A 59 8.88 -1.15 -9.42
N PRO A 60 9.30 0.10 -9.12
CA PRO A 60 9.53 0.52 -7.74
C PRO A 60 8.23 0.48 -6.91
N LEU A 61 7.08 0.75 -7.48
CA LEU A 61 5.80 0.62 -6.79
C LEU A 61 5.51 -0.85 -6.43
N SER A 62 5.77 -1.79 -7.32
CA SER A 62 5.59 -3.22 -7.08
C SER A 62 6.54 -3.75 -6.02
N ILE A 63 7.81 -3.31 -6.03
CA ILE A 63 8.78 -3.63 -4.99
C ILE A 63 8.26 -3.12 -3.65
N ALA A 64 7.86 -1.86 -3.58
CA ALA A 64 7.34 -1.24 -2.37
C ALA A 64 6.15 -2.03 -1.79
N ALA A 65 5.11 -2.24 -2.59
CA ALA A 65 3.91 -2.94 -2.15
C ALA A 65 4.21 -4.40 -1.78
N GLY A 66 5.04 -5.09 -2.57
CA GLY A 66 5.45 -6.47 -2.33
C GLY A 66 6.32 -6.66 -1.08
N LEU A 67 7.07 -5.65 -0.66
CA LEU A 67 7.85 -5.69 0.58
C LEU A 67 7.03 -5.22 1.79
N ILE A 68 6.30 -4.13 1.68
CA ILE A 68 5.65 -3.47 2.83
C ILE A 68 4.46 -4.28 3.35
N PHE A 69 3.51 -4.64 2.47
CA PHE A 69 2.26 -5.26 2.93
C PHE A 69 2.45 -6.60 3.66
N PRO A 70 3.18 -7.60 3.12
CA PRO A 70 3.36 -8.86 3.80
C PRO A 70 4.21 -8.72 5.07
N THR A 71 5.18 -7.79 5.07
CA THR A 71 6.03 -7.56 6.23
C THR A 71 5.23 -6.95 7.38
N ILE A 72 4.37 -5.95 7.13
CA ILE A 72 3.50 -5.37 8.15
C ILE A 72 2.50 -6.42 8.66
N ALA A 73 1.84 -7.17 7.77
CA ALA A 73 0.87 -8.19 8.16
C ALA A 73 1.51 -9.29 9.03
N SER A 74 2.71 -9.74 8.66
CA SER A 74 3.47 -10.72 9.44
C SER A 74 3.86 -10.17 10.82
N SER A 75 4.33 -8.92 10.89
CA SER A 75 4.70 -8.27 12.15
C SER A 75 3.50 -8.08 13.07
N THR A 76 2.36 -7.66 12.52
CA THR A 76 1.11 -7.52 13.27
C THR A 76 0.67 -8.85 13.85
N ASN A 77 0.66 -9.92 13.05
CA ASN A 77 0.31 -11.27 13.50
C ASN A 77 1.26 -11.77 14.61
N PHE A 78 2.56 -11.49 14.49
CA PHE A 78 3.53 -11.82 15.54
C PHE A 78 3.21 -11.11 16.86
N ILE A 79 2.91 -9.80 16.82
CA ILE A 79 2.55 -9.01 18.00
C ILE A 79 1.24 -9.52 18.61
N GLU A 80 0.22 -9.85 17.80
CA GLU A 80 -1.05 -10.43 18.24
C GLU A 80 -0.84 -11.75 18.99
N ASN A 81 -0.02 -12.63 18.43
CA ASN A 81 0.29 -13.92 19.07
C ASN A 81 1.00 -13.75 20.41
N LYS A 82 1.87 -12.76 20.53
CA LYS A 82 2.63 -12.45 21.75
C LYS A 82 1.75 -11.79 22.81
N THR A 83 0.89 -10.84 22.44
CA THR A 83 0.09 -10.03 23.36
C THR A 83 -1.30 -10.59 23.62
N LYS A 84 -1.77 -11.54 22.79
CA LYS A 84 -3.13 -12.07 22.76
C LYS A 84 -4.21 -11.00 22.58
N ARG A 85 -3.86 -9.90 21.90
CA ARG A 85 -4.77 -8.81 21.54
C ARG A 85 -4.87 -8.69 20.03
N ILE A 86 -6.01 -8.27 19.51
CA ILE A 86 -6.27 -8.09 18.07
C ILE A 86 -5.73 -6.74 17.66
N TYR A 87 -4.76 -6.71 16.74
CA TYR A 87 -4.18 -5.50 16.15
C TYR A 87 -4.43 -5.38 14.65
N GLN A 88 -4.81 -6.47 13.99
CA GLN A 88 -5.08 -6.51 12.56
C GLN A 88 -6.12 -5.46 12.15
N THR A 89 -7.17 -5.27 12.94
CA THR A 89 -8.22 -4.30 12.69
C THR A 89 -7.71 -2.87 12.77
N TYR A 90 -6.86 -2.58 13.77
CA TYR A 90 -6.22 -1.26 13.89
C TYR A 90 -5.24 -0.99 12.75
N GLN A 91 -4.51 -2.01 12.28
CA GLN A 91 -3.66 -1.91 11.10
C GLN A 91 -4.50 -1.54 9.87
N GLN A 92 -5.62 -2.21 9.65
CA GLN A 92 -6.51 -1.93 8.53
C GLN A 92 -7.15 -0.54 8.66
N ALA A 93 -7.59 -0.15 9.86
CA ALA A 93 -8.10 1.20 10.12
C ALA A 93 -7.03 2.27 9.82
N SER A 94 -5.77 2.04 10.20
CA SER A 94 -4.68 2.96 9.90
C SER A 94 -4.42 3.10 8.39
N PHE A 95 -4.55 2.01 7.63
CA PHE A 95 -4.47 2.03 6.18
C PHE A 95 -5.60 2.87 5.57
N SER A 96 -6.85 2.65 6.02
CA SER A 96 -8.02 3.41 5.57
C SER A 96 -7.95 4.90 5.96
N PHE A 97 -7.36 5.21 7.13
CA PHE A 97 -7.06 6.58 7.53
C PHE A 97 -6.09 7.26 6.55
N GLY A 98 -5.16 6.52 5.98
CA GLY A 98 -4.29 6.99 4.90
C GLY A 98 -5.08 7.45 3.66
N PHE A 99 -6.16 6.77 3.29
CA PHE A 99 -7.05 7.20 2.20
C PHE A 99 -7.79 8.50 2.54
N ILE A 100 -8.25 8.67 3.80
CA ILE A 100 -8.87 9.93 4.24
C ILE A 100 -7.89 11.08 4.06
N ILE A 101 -6.67 10.94 4.59
CA ILE A 101 -5.63 11.97 4.49
C ILE A 101 -5.31 12.26 3.03
N SER A 102 -5.09 11.23 2.20
CA SER A 102 -4.75 11.41 0.78
C SER A 102 -5.88 12.09 0.01
N GLY A 103 -7.14 11.75 0.29
CA GLY A 103 -8.32 12.40 -0.31
C GLY A 103 -8.43 13.88 0.05
N ILE A 104 -8.17 14.23 1.32
CA ILE A 104 -8.14 15.63 1.78
C ILE A 104 -7.03 16.40 1.05
N PHE A 105 -5.80 15.87 1.04
CA PHE A 105 -4.68 16.54 0.38
C PHE A 105 -4.90 16.67 -1.12
N ALA A 106 -5.34 15.63 -1.80
CA ALA A 106 -5.64 15.69 -3.23
C ALA A 106 -6.70 16.76 -3.53
N SER A 107 -7.78 16.79 -2.74
CA SER A 107 -8.84 17.80 -2.89
C SER A 107 -8.32 19.21 -2.67
N LEU A 108 -7.51 19.42 -1.63
CA LEU A 108 -6.92 20.73 -1.33
C LEU A 108 -5.97 21.19 -2.45
N PHE A 109 -5.13 20.31 -2.96
CA PHE A 109 -4.21 20.65 -4.05
C PHE A 109 -4.95 21.01 -5.33
N PHE A 110 -6.01 20.28 -5.68
CA PHE A 110 -6.83 20.63 -6.84
C PHE A 110 -7.62 21.93 -6.63
N TYR A 111 -8.08 22.19 -5.41
CA TYR A 111 -8.72 23.46 -5.07
C TYR A 111 -7.77 24.65 -5.21
N LEU A 112 -6.51 24.48 -4.78
CA LEU A 112 -5.46 25.50 -4.88
C LEU A 112 -4.83 25.58 -6.28
N ASN A 113 -5.31 24.81 -7.26
CA ASN A 113 -4.76 24.71 -8.62
C ASN A 113 -3.26 24.41 -8.64
N LEU A 114 -2.78 23.58 -7.70
CA LEU A 114 -1.40 23.14 -7.69
C LEU A 114 -1.18 22.06 -8.74
N TYR A 115 -0.08 22.19 -9.48
CA TYR A 115 0.28 21.22 -10.51
C TYR A 115 0.78 19.91 -9.88
N PRO A 116 0.54 18.75 -10.54
CA PRO A 116 0.97 17.43 -10.04
C PRO A 116 2.42 17.37 -9.55
N PRO A 117 3.44 17.98 -10.19
CA PRO A 117 4.82 17.92 -9.69
C PRO A 117 5.00 18.39 -8.25
N HIS A 118 4.28 19.42 -7.82
CA HIS A 118 4.38 19.92 -6.44
C HIS A 118 3.83 18.91 -5.42
N ILE A 119 2.75 18.20 -5.80
CA ILE A 119 2.15 17.14 -4.98
C ILE A 119 3.17 16.01 -4.77
N PHE A 120 3.87 15.62 -5.82
CA PHE A 120 4.85 14.55 -5.76
C PHE A 120 6.11 14.93 -4.95
N ILE A 121 6.56 16.17 -5.02
CA ILE A 121 7.65 16.68 -4.17
C ILE A 121 7.25 16.57 -2.70
N GLY A 122 6.04 17.01 -2.35
CA GLY A 122 5.49 16.85 -1.00
C GLY A 122 5.41 15.40 -0.56
N LEU A 123 5.01 14.50 -1.47
CA LEU A 123 4.95 13.06 -1.21
C LEU A 123 6.34 12.47 -0.94
N ILE A 124 7.35 12.82 -1.74
CA ILE A 124 8.74 12.36 -1.53
C ILE A 124 9.25 12.81 -0.15
N PHE A 125 9.01 14.06 0.22
CA PHE A 125 9.39 14.57 1.55
C PHE A 125 8.72 13.78 2.67
N PHE A 126 7.41 13.53 2.57
CA PHE A 126 6.66 12.77 3.56
C PHE A 126 7.13 11.31 3.65
N LEU A 127 7.40 10.68 2.52
CA LEU A 127 7.93 9.30 2.48
C LEU A 127 9.33 9.22 3.09
N THR A 128 10.19 10.21 2.84
CA THR A 128 11.52 10.27 3.47
C THR A 128 11.41 10.39 4.99
N LEU A 129 10.47 11.20 5.49
CA LEU A 129 10.19 11.30 6.92
C LEU A 129 9.75 9.95 7.50
N ILE A 130 8.87 9.21 6.81
CA ILE A 130 8.43 7.87 7.23
C ILE A 130 9.60 6.89 7.31
N VAL A 131 10.53 6.93 6.34
CA VAL A 131 11.76 6.09 6.38
C VAL A 131 12.59 6.40 7.64
N ILE A 132 12.77 7.68 7.94
CA ILE A 132 13.51 8.11 9.14
C ILE A 132 12.80 7.63 10.41
N LEU A 133 11.49 7.79 10.50
CA LEU A 133 10.70 7.30 11.65
C LEU A 133 10.78 5.77 11.78
N THR A 134 10.74 5.04 10.68
CA THR A 134 10.90 3.58 10.68
C THR A 134 12.29 3.17 11.16
N PHE A 135 13.32 3.94 10.81
CA PHE A 135 14.68 3.70 11.30
C PHE A 135 14.80 3.92 12.81
N ILE A 136 14.15 4.98 13.33
CA ILE A 136 14.23 5.34 14.77
C ILE A 136 13.37 4.40 15.63
N PHE A 137 12.14 4.10 15.19
CA PHE A 137 11.14 3.36 15.95
C PHE A 137 10.91 1.94 15.47
N GLY A 138 11.65 1.48 14.49
CA GLY A 138 11.51 0.13 13.94
C GLY A 138 11.77 -0.95 14.98
N LEU A 139 11.24 -2.14 14.73
CA LEU A 139 11.45 -3.31 15.57
C LEU A 139 12.94 -3.63 15.65
N SER A 140 13.46 -3.84 16.88
CA SER A 140 14.83 -4.34 17.03
C SER A 140 14.96 -5.74 16.42
N SER A 141 16.13 -6.06 15.88
CA SER A 141 16.42 -7.36 15.26
C SER A 141 16.23 -8.54 16.22
N GLU A 142 16.30 -8.33 17.51
CA GLU A 142 16.07 -9.34 18.55
C GLU A 142 14.60 -9.81 18.63
N ASN A 143 13.66 -8.99 18.13
CA ASN A 143 12.23 -9.32 18.06
C ASN A 143 11.81 -9.85 16.69
N ASP A 144 12.74 -9.93 15.75
CA ASP A 144 12.47 -10.50 14.43
C ASP A 144 12.43 -12.02 14.54
N TYR A 145 11.22 -12.56 14.67
CA TYR A 145 11.01 -14.00 14.65
C TYR A 145 11.08 -14.50 13.20
N TYR A 146 12.19 -15.14 12.88
CA TYR A 146 12.35 -15.82 11.59
C TYR A 146 12.01 -17.28 11.74
N GLU A 147 10.87 -17.70 11.24
CA GLU A 147 10.72 -19.11 10.88
C GLU A 147 11.74 -19.40 9.77
N LYS A 148 12.61 -20.40 10.01
CA LYS A 148 13.50 -20.95 8.99
C LYS A 148 12.69 -21.15 7.71
N LEU A 149 13.24 -20.71 6.57
CA LEU A 149 12.69 -20.81 5.22
C LEU A 149 11.66 -21.94 5.09
N ALA A 150 10.39 -21.58 5.22
CA ALA A 150 9.33 -22.59 5.13
C ALA A 150 9.30 -23.13 3.70
N LYS A 151 9.35 -24.46 3.58
CA LYS A 151 9.19 -25.13 2.28
C LYS A 151 7.86 -24.70 1.66
N PHE A 152 7.84 -24.47 0.36
CA PHE A 152 6.61 -24.16 -0.35
C PHE A 152 5.59 -25.29 -0.14
N LYS A 153 4.49 -24.99 0.51
CA LYS A 153 3.33 -25.87 0.61
C LYS A 153 2.16 -25.18 -0.08
N ILE A 154 1.46 -25.92 -0.91
CA ILE A 154 0.20 -25.45 -1.47
C ILE A 154 -0.79 -25.31 -0.30
N PRO A 155 -1.45 -24.15 -0.14
CA PRO A 155 -2.42 -23.98 0.93
C PRO A 155 -3.57 -24.98 0.84
N GLU A 156 -4.18 -25.28 1.96
CA GLU A 156 -5.39 -26.13 2.02
C GLU A 156 -6.53 -25.50 1.18
N ARG A 157 -7.42 -26.33 0.64
CA ARG A 157 -8.55 -25.88 -0.19
C ARG A 157 -9.39 -24.80 0.48
N LYS A 158 -9.58 -24.87 1.81
CA LYS A 158 -10.31 -23.83 2.56
C LYS A 158 -9.61 -22.48 2.49
N VAL A 159 -8.29 -22.45 2.66
CA VAL A 159 -7.48 -21.23 2.58
C VAL A 159 -7.53 -20.67 1.17
N LEU A 160 -7.44 -21.51 0.14
CA LEU A 160 -7.58 -21.08 -1.26
C LEU A 160 -8.97 -20.47 -1.55
N PHE A 161 -10.03 -21.07 -1.00
CA PHE A 161 -11.39 -20.55 -1.14
C PHE A 161 -11.54 -19.16 -0.50
N PHE A 162 -11.06 -18.99 0.74
CA PHE A 162 -11.05 -17.67 1.39
C PHE A 162 -10.19 -16.66 0.63
N GLY A 163 -9.03 -17.09 0.13
CA GLY A 163 -8.16 -16.26 -0.70
C GLY A 163 -8.83 -15.80 -1.98
N LEU A 164 -9.60 -16.67 -2.65
CA LEU A 164 -10.37 -16.32 -3.85
C LEU A 164 -11.47 -15.29 -3.53
N ASN A 165 -12.23 -15.48 -2.44
CA ASN A 165 -13.24 -14.52 -2.01
C ASN A 165 -12.62 -13.16 -1.72
N LEU A 166 -11.49 -13.13 -1.01
CA LEU A 166 -10.75 -11.89 -0.74
C LEU A 166 -10.26 -11.24 -2.03
N ALA A 167 -9.76 -12.02 -2.99
CA ALA A 167 -9.28 -11.50 -4.28
C ALA A 167 -10.43 -10.85 -5.09
N ILE A 168 -11.61 -11.46 -5.12
CA ILE A 168 -12.79 -10.89 -5.79
C ILE A 168 -13.20 -9.59 -5.10
N PHE A 169 -13.27 -9.59 -3.77
CA PHE A 169 -13.61 -8.40 -3.00
C PHE A 169 -12.61 -7.27 -3.24
N MET A 170 -11.31 -7.53 -3.11
CA MET A 170 -10.25 -6.54 -3.35
C MET A 170 -10.21 -6.04 -4.80
N GLY A 171 -10.53 -6.92 -5.77
CA GLY A 171 -10.70 -6.51 -7.16
C GLY A 171 -11.84 -5.51 -7.34
N THR A 172 -12.96 -5.73 -6.68
CA THR A 172 -14.11 -4.79 -6.69
C THR A 172 -13.74 -3.46 -6.04
N VAL A 173 -13.04 -3.50 -4.90
CA VAL A 173 -12.51 -2.30 -4.22
C VAL A 173 -11.60 -1.50 -5.15
N GLY A 174 -10.66 -2.18 -5.82
CA GLY A 174 -9.75 -1.53 -6.77
C GLY A 174 -10.50 -0.82 -7.92
N ILE A 175 -11.49 -1.50 -8.50
CA ILE A 175 -12.34 -0.90 -9.54
C ILE A 175 -13.05 0.35 -9.01
N MET A 176 -13.65 0.28 -7.82
CA MET A 176 -14.36 1.42 -7.23
C MET A 176 -13.43 2.60 -6.94
N LEU A 177 -12.24 2.35 -6.38
CA LEU A 177 -11.27 3.41 -6.08
C LEU A 177 -10.76 4.13 -7.33
N GLU A 178 -10.57 3.40 -8.42
CA GLU A 178 -9.99 3.98 -9.64
C GLU A 178 -11.04 4.56 -10.58
N TRP A 179 -12.15 3.87 -10.77
CA TRP A 179 -13.17 4.28 -11.73
C TRP A 179 -14.13 5.34 -11.19
N THR A 180 -14.36 5.41 -9.88
CA THR A 180 -15.26 6.42 -9.32
C THR A 180 -14.81 7.86 -9.58
N PRO A 181 -13.54 8.25 -9.29
CA PRO A 181 -13.07 9.59 -9.62
C PRO A 181 -13.09 9.88 -11.13
N LEU A 182 -12.75 8.87 -11.94
CA LEU A 182 -12.75 9.01 -13.39
C LEU A 182 -14.17 9.21 -13.94
N TRP A 183 -15.13 8.41 -13.46
CA TRP A 183 -16.54 8.52 -13.83
C TRP A 183 -17.14 9.86 -13.42
N LEU A 184 -16.87 10.31 -12.17
CA LEU A 184 -17.30 11.63 -11.71
C LEU A 184 -16.77 12.73 -12.60
N LYS A 185 -15.49 12.67 -13.01
CA LYS A 185 -14.87 13.66 -13.86
C LYS A 185 -15.38 13.63 -15.29
N ARG A 186 -15.47 12.43 -15.91
CA ARG A 186 -15.75 12.27 -17.33
C ARG A 186 -17.24 12.32 -17.65
N ASP A 187 -18.04 11.59 -16.87
CA ASP A 187 -19.44 11.37 -17.23
C ASP A 187 -20.39 12.36 -16.49
N LEU A 188 -20.01 12.78 -15.27
CA LEU A 188 -20.78 13.77 -14.51
C LEU A 188 -20.19 15.18 -14.56
N ASN A 189 -19.10 15.39 -15.30
CA ASN A 189 -18.42 16.70 -15.43
C ASN A 189 -18.05 17.35 -14.08
N ALA A 190 -17.86 16.55 -13.03
CA ALA A 190 -17.48 17.05 -11.73
C ALA A 190 -16.10 17.72 -11.77
N SER A 191 -15.85 18.70 -10.89
CA SER A 191 -14.52 19.26 -10.74
C SER A 191 -13.54 18.20 -10.20
N LEU A 192 -12.23 18.36 -10.47
CA LEU A 192 -11.21 17.45 -9.94
C LEU A 192 -11.23 17.41 -8.42
N TYR A 193 -11.54 18.53 -7.79
CA TYR A 193 -11.74 18.62 -6.35
C TYR A 193 -12.85 17.66 -5.86
N VAL A 194 -14.03 17.70 -6.50
CA VAL A 194 -15.15 16.81 -6.14
C VAL A 194 -14.82 15.36 -6.45
N ALA A 195 -14.18 15.08 -7.57
CA ALA A 195 -13.78 13.72 -7.95
C ALA A 195 -12.82 13.09 -6.92
N SER A 196 -11.88 13.88 -6.37
CA SER A 196 -10.93 13.39 -5.36
C SER A 196 -11.58 13.13 -3.99
N LEU A 197 -12.71 13.79 -3.66
CA LEU A 197 -13.46 13.50 -2.42
C LEU A 197 -14.03 12.08 -2.39
N SER A 198 -14.19 11.40 -3.52
CA SER A 198 -14.63 10.00 -3.55
C SER A 198 -13.68 9.07 -2.79
N ILE A 199 -12.38 9.33 -2.86
CA ILE A 199 -11.35 8.58 -2.14
C ILE A 199 -11.48 8.79 -0.63
N LEU A 200 -11.75 10.02 -0.20
CA LEU A 200 -12.03 10.37 1.20
C LEU A 200 -13.27 9.65 1.72
N CYS A 201 -14.37 9.66 0.95
CA CYS A 201 -15.61 8.99 1.33
C CYS A 201 -15.40 7.48 1.48
N TRP A 202 -14.66 6.88 0.55
CA TRP A 202 -14.30 5.46 0.63
C TRP A 202 -13.49 5.16 1.88
N GLY A 203 -12.36 5.85 2.08
CA GLY A 203 -11.50 5.67 3.24
C GLY A 203 -12.22 5.91 4.56
N GLY A 204 -13.13 6.89 4.61
CA GLY A 204 -13.97 7.17 5.77
C GLY A 204 -14.92 6.03 6.12
N GLY A 205 -15.59 5.47 5.12
CA GLY A 205 -16.49 4.32 5.29
C GLY A 205 -15.74 3.08 5.78
N GLU A 206 -14.60 2.76 5.17
CA GLU A 206 -13.76 1.63 5.57
C GLU A 206 -13.17 1.82 6.98
N PHE A 207 -12.69 3.03 7.31
CA PHE A 207 -12.16 3.35 8.62
C PHE A 207 -13.19 3.15 9.74
N ILE A 208 -14.41 3.70 9.54
CA ILE A 208 -15.51 3.52 10.50
C ILE A 208 -15.89 2.05 10.61
N GLY A 209 -16.00 1.34 9.48
CA GLY A 209 -16.33 -0.09 9.45
C GLY A 209 -15.30 -0.92 10.23
N CYS A 210 -14.01 -0.65 10.09
CA CYS A 210 -12.95 -1.31 10.84
C CYS A 210 -13.05 -1.06 12.34
N LEU A 211 -13.32 0.18 12.77
CA LEU A 211 -13.43 0.52 14.19
C LEU A 211 -14.69 -0.05 14.85
N LEU A 212 -15.80 -0.16 14.12
CA LEU A 212 -17.04 -0.73 14.67
C LEU A 212 -16.95 -2.25 14.86
N TYR A 213 -16.03 -2.91 14.19
CA TYR A 213 -15.84 -4.37 14.31
C TYR A 213 -14.89 -4.77 15.45
N THR A 214 -14.23 -3.84 16.10
CA THR A 214 -13.37 -4.05 17.28
C THR A 214 -14.13 -3.97 18.57
#